data_414c92154ecb54f140d1d51fb0ad8162
#
_entry.id   414c92154ecb54f140d1d51fb0ad8162
#
_cell.length_a   1.000
_cell.length_b   1.000
_cell.length_c   1.000
_cell.angle_alpha   90.00
_cell.angle_beta   90.00
_cell.angle_gamma   90.00
#
_symmetry.space_group_name_H-M   'P 1'
#
loop_
_entity.id
_entity.type
_entity.pdbx_description
1 polymer ?
#
loop_
_entity_poly.entity_id
_entity_poly.type
_entity_poly.pdbx_seq_one_letter_code
_entity_poly.pdbx_strand_id
1 'polypeptide(L)'
;LAEAGDHVLTEVAGTPVVLLRGADGVLRAFPNVCRHRAGPLVLCSGKGAGNLRCRYHGWLYGQDGRLLAAPDMQGAAGFRVSDVRLPALRVHEWEGLVFAALDEHAPAFEQVYAGIVERIRPVDLGSMQFLRRDRWDVDCNWKVYVDNFLEGYHVPMVHPALVQAVDY
;
A
#
# COMPACT_ATOMS: atom_id res chain seq x y z
N LEU A 1 -2.32 -7.86 -6.96
CA LEU A 1 -1.30 -8.58 -6.16
C LEU A 1 -1.74 -10.03 -5.90
N ALA A 2 -2.33 -10.69 -6.92
CA ALA A 2 -2.88 -12.03 -6.79
C ALA A 2 -1.79 -13.11 -6.90
N GLU A 3 -0.81 -12.90 -7.76
CA GLU A 3 0.19 -13.89 -8.11
C GLU A 3 1.56 -13.58 -7.49
N ALA A 4 2.35 -14.63 -7.27
CA ALA A 4 3.73 -14.49 -6.82
C ALA A 4 4.53 -13.59 -7.78
N GLY A 5 5.23 -12.61 -7.24
CA GLY A 5 5.96 -11.59 -8.00
C GLY A 5 5.12 -10.40 -8.47
N ASP A 6 3.80 -10.41 -8.26
CA ASP A 6 3.01 -9.19 -8.47
C ASP A 6 3.48 -8.11 -7.51
N HIS A 7 3.71 -6.91 -8.04
CA HIS A 7 4.14 -5.78 -7.22
C HIS A 7 3.50 -4.48 -7.67
N VAL A 8 3.24 -3.63 -6.70
CA VAL A 8 2.66 -2.29 -6.90
C VAL A 8 3.57 -1.26 -6.26
N LEU A 9 3.97 -0.28 -7.06
CA LEU A 9 4.61 0.93 -6.59
C LEU A 9 3.52 1.97 -6.34
N THR A 10 3.46 2.48 -5.13
CA THR A 10 2.47 3.48 -4.71
C THR A 10 3.11 4.47 -3.74
N GLU A 11 2.33 5.43 -3.30
CA GLU A 11 2.72 6.39 -2.26
C GLU A 11 1.73 6.33 -1.11
N VAL A 12 2.27 6.29 0.10
CA VAL A 12 1.49 6.33 1.35
C VAL A 12 1.98 7.53 2.16
N ALA A 13 1.12 8.51 2.35
CA ALA A 13 1.45 9.75 3.09
C ALA A 13 2.80 10.37 2.67
N GLY A 14 3.04 10.53 1.36
CA GLY A 14 4.29 11.09 0.81
C GLY A 14 5.49 10.14 0.79
N THR A 15 5.33 8.91 1.26
CA THR A 15 6.41 7.90 1.27
C THR A 15 6.22 6.93 0.10
N PRO A 16 7.22 6.77 -0.79
CA PRO A 16 7.17 5.76 -1.84
C PRO A 16 7.25 4.35 -1.23
N VAL A 17 6.27 3.51 -1.55
CA VAL A 17 6.13 2.15 -1.01
C VAL A 17 6.01 1.16 -2.14
N VAL A 18 6.69 0.03 -2.02
CA VAL A 18 6.49 -1.15 -2.84
C VAL A 18 5.72 -2.20 -2.06
N LEU A 19 4.60 -2.64 -2.63
CA LEU A 19 3.83 -3.81 -2.19
C LEU A 19 4.25 -4.99 -3.08
N LEU A 20 4.49 -6.14 -2.51
CA LEU A 20 4.99 -7.31 -3.24
C LEU A 20 4.36 -8.59 -2.69
N ARG A 21 3.80 -9.43 -3.58
CA ARG A 21 3.44 -10.83 -3.27
C ARG A 21 4.68 -11.68 -3.43
N GLY A 22 5.21 -12.20 -2.32
CA GLY A 22 6.36 -13.10 -2.35
C GLY A 22 6.06 -14.46 -3.01
N ALA A 23 7.11 -15.20 -3.35
CA ALA A 23 6.99 -16.57 -3.87
C ALA A 23 6.35 -17.53 -2.85
N ASP A 24 6.39 -17.17 -1.57
CA ASP A 24 5.72 -17.86 -0.46
C ASP A 24 4.24 -17.48 -0.30
N GLY A 25 3.69 -16.67 -1.21
CA GLY A 25 2.32 -16.18 -1.18
C GLY A 25 2.07 -15.04 -0.18
N VAL A 26 3.07 -14.63 0.60
CA VAL A 26 2.91 -13.59 1.62
C VAL A 26 2.99 -12.20 0.99
N LEU A 27 1.98 -11.37 1.25
CA LEU A 27 2.00 -9.97 0.88
C LEU A 27 2.89 -9.17 1.85
N ARG A 28 3.80 -8.38 1.30
CA ARG A 28 4.72 -7.53 2.07
C ARG A 28 4.74 -6.13 1.51
N ALA A 29 5.09 -5.18 2.36
CA ALA A 29 5.35 -3.80 1.96
C ALA A 29 6.68 -3.32 2.52
N PHE A 30 7.38 -2.52 1.72
CA PHE A 30 8.61 -1.86 2.10
C PHE A 30 8.61 -0.44 1.58
N PRO A 31 9.25 0.52 2.27
CA PRO A 31 9.63 1.76 1.61
C PRO A 31 10.45 1.43 0.35
N ASN A 32 10.13 2.08 -0.76
CA ASN A 32 10.85 1.87 -2.02
C ASN A 32 12.22 2.57 -2.02
N VAL A 33 13.00 2.30 -0.99
CA VAL A 33 14.26 2.99 -0.65
C VAL A 33 15.34 1.99 -0.27
N CYS A 34 16.43 1.95 -1.03
CA CYS A 34 17.59 1.12 -0.74
C CYS A 34 18.31 1.59 0.53
N ARG A 35 18.69 0.65 1.38
CA ARG A 35 19.41 0.91 2.66
C ARG A 35 20.84 1.42 2.48
N HIS A 36 21.38 1.38 1.26
CA HIS A 36 22.72 1.92 0.97
C HIS A 36 22.69 3.45 0.86
N ARG A 37 22.10 3.99 -0.21
CA ARG A 37 22.07 5.42 -0.52
C ARG A 37 20.72 5.83 -1.14
N ALA A 38 19.65 5.33 -0.58
CA ALA A 38 18.26 5.71 -0.86
C ALA A 38 17.80 5.59 -2.34
N GLY A 39 18.53 4.86 -3.19
CA GLY A 39 18.07 4.59 -4.56
C GLY A 39 16.79 3.75 -4.56
N PRO A 40 15.90 3.92 -5.56
CA PRO A 40 14.68 3.14 -5.66
C PRO A 40 14.97 1.66 -5.94
N LEU A 41 14.13 0.78 -5.40
CA LEU A 41 14.21 -0.67 -5.59
C LEU A 41 13.42 -1.10 -6.83
N VAL A 42 12.25 -0.52 -7.04
CA VAL A 42 11.43 -0.69 -8.24
C VAL A 42 11.08 0.67 -8.85
N LEU A 43 10.86 0.70 -10.17
CA LEU A 43 10.56 1.95 -10.90
C LEU A 43 9.10 2.02 -11.36
N CYS A 44 8.40 0.90 -11.41
CA CYS A 44 6.99 0.81 -11.81
C CYS A 44 6.34 -0.41 -11.18
N SER A 45 5.03 -0.42 -11.15
CA SER A 45 4.25 -1.61 -10.84
C SER A 45 4.38 -2.65 -11.95
N GLY A 46 4.19 -3.94 -11.62
CA GLY A 46 4.31 -5.01 -12.59
C GLY A 46 4.08 -6.40 -12.02
N LYS A 47 4.45 -7.40 -12.80
CA LYS A 47 4.31 -8.82 -12.46
C LYS A 47 5.67 -9.54 -12.54
N GLY A 48 5.74 -10.70 -11.89
CA GLY A 48 6.90 -11.58 -11.96
C GLY A 48 8.18 -11.01 -11.36
N ALA A 49 8.05 -10.06 -10.40
CA ALA A 49 9.23 -9.59 -9.69
C ALA A 49 9.90 -10.75 -8.94
N GLY A 50 11.17 -10.94 -9.21
CA GLY A 50 12.04 -11.78 -8.40
C GLY A 50 12.61 -10.99 -7.21
N ASN A 51 13.91 -11.07 -7.00
CA ASN A 51 14.59 -10.25 -5.99
C ASN A 51 14.62 -8.77 -6.39
N LEU A 52 14.58 -7.88 -5.41
CA LEU A 52 14.57 -6.44 -5.60
C LEU A 52 16.02 -5.94 -5.75
N ARG A 53 16.38 -5.42 -6.92
CA ARG A 53 17.73 -4.91 -7.19
C ARG A 53 17.73 -3.39 -7.31
N CYS A 54 18.42 -2.73 -6.41
CA CYS A 54 18.68 -1.29 -6.52
C CYS A 54 19.57 -1.02 -7.75
N ARG A 55 19.08 -0.18 -8.67
CA ARG A 55 19.82 0.14 -9.89
C ARG A 55 21.00 1.09 -9.68
N TYR A 56 21.11 1.69 -8.49
CA TYR A 56 22.19 2.64 -8.21
C TYR A 56 23.53 1.92 -8.00
N HIS A 57 23.60 0.95 -7.08
CA HIS A 57 24.85 0.22 -6.80
C HIS A 57 24.66 -1.30 -6.75
N GLY A 58 23.58 -1.81 -7.32
CA GLY A 58 23.39 -3.26 -7.47
C GLY A 58 23.03 -4.03 -6.19
N TRP A 59 22.78 -3.36 -5.07
CA TRP A 59 22.34 -4.06 -3.85
C TRP A 59 21.08 -4.86 -4.12
N LEU A 60 21.11 -6.15 -3.74
CA LEU A 60 20.06 -7.11 -4.05
C LEU A 60 19.35 -7.54 -2.76
N TYR A 61 18.05 -7.38 -2.73
CA TYR A 61 17.21 -7.81 -1.61
C TYR A 61 16.30 -8.95 -2.04
N GLY A 62 16.09 -9.92 -1.15
CA GLY A 62 15.05 -10.92 -1.30
C GLY A 62 13.67 -10.32 -1.19
N GLN A 63 12.66 -11.06 -1.61
CA GLN A 63 11.25 -10.69 -1.48
C GLN A 63 10.81 -10.57 0.00
N ASP A 64 11.56 -11.14 0.92
CA ASP A 64 11.40 -11.01 2.37
C ASP A 64 12.11 -9.77 2.97
N GLY A 65 12.74 -8.97 2.12
CA GLY A 65 13.46 -7.76 2.49
C GLY A 65 14.89 -7.96 3.00
N ARG A 66 15.39 -9.18 3.13
CA ARG A 66 16.81 -9.41 3.52
C ARG A 66 17.74 -8.98 2.41
N LEU A 67 18.89 -8.38 2.77
CA LEU A 67 19.96 -8.14 1.81
C LEU A 67 20.60 -9.49 1.45
N LEU A 68 20.68 -9.77 0.15
CA LEU A 68 21.27 -11.00 -0.40
C LEU A 68 22.67 -10.77 -0.95
N ALA A 69 22.90 -9.59 -1.54
CA ALA A 69 24.21 -9.22 -2.09
C ALA A 69 24.43 -7.71 -2.02
N ALA A 70 25.65 -7.31 -1.74
CA ALA A 70 26.12 -5.94 -1.72
C ALA A 70 27.48 -5.88 -2.46
N PRO A 71 27.49 -5.56 -3.77
CA PRO A 71 28.73 -5.48 -4.54
C PRO A 71 29.74 -4.53 -3.90
N ASP A 72 31.01 -4.86 -4.00
CA ASP A 72 32.16 -4.06 -3.53
C ASP A 72 32.18 -3.74 -2.03
N MET A 73 31.37 -4.44 -1.24
CA MET A 73 31.36 -4.31 0.22
C MET A 73 32.24 -5.36 0.94
N GLN A 74 32.95 -6.21 0.17
CA GLN A 74 33.88 -7.19 0.71
C GLN A 74 35.04 -6.46 1.41
N GLY A 75 35.25 -6.75 2.67
CA GLY A 75 36.30 -6.11 3.47
C GLY A 75 35.93 -4.77 4.12
N ALA A 76 34.72 -4.28 3.96
CA ALA A 76 34.21 -3.12 4.71
C ALA A 76 34.10 -3.49 6.20
N ALA A 77 34.87 -2.79 7.05
CA ALA A 77 34.91 -3.07 8.47
C ALA A 77 33.54 -2.94 9.13
N GLY A 78 33.12 -3.96 9.87
CA GLY A 78 31.83 -3.98 10.59
C GLY A 78 30.59 -4.19 9.71
N PHE A 79 30.73 -4.37 8.40
CA PHE A 79 29.61 -4.64 7.51
C PHE A 79 29.37 -6.13 7.35
N ARG A 80 28.15 -6.57 7.58
CA ARG A 80 27.68 -7.93 7.27
C ARG A 80 26.35 -7.84 6.53
N VAL A 81 26.25 -8.54 5.42
CA VAL A 81 25.05 -8.63 4.58
C VAL A 81 23.85 -9.11 5.40
N SER A 82 24.05 -10.06 6.32
CA SER A 82 23.01 -10.60 7.21
C SER A 82 22.33 -9.57 8.12
N ASP A 83 23.04 -8.49 8.43
CA ASP A 83 22.58 -7.47 9.38
C ASP A 83 21.69 -6.40 8.71
N VAL A 84 21.58 -6.46 7.38
CA VAL A 84 20.83 -5.45 6.61
C VAL A 84 19.52 -6.01 6.07
N ARG A 85 18.45 -5.28 6.32
CA ARG A 85 17.11 -5.56 5.81
C ARG A 85 16.41 -4.27 5.40
N LEU A 86 15.47 -4.40 4.47
CA LEU A 86 14.45 -3.39 4.25
C LEU A 86 13.53 -3.33 5.48
N PRO A 87 13.16 -2.15 5.96
CA PRO A 87 12.15 -2.05 7.01
C PRO A 87 10.81 -2.54 6.47
N ALA A 88 10.24 -3.55 7.10
CA ALA A 88 8.93 -4.05 6.72
C ALA A 88 7.85 -3.10 7.25
N LEU A 89 6.92 -2.74 6.40
CA LEU A 89 5.70 -2.04 6.79
C LEU A 89 4.62 -3.07 7.14
N ARG A 90 3.74 -2.72 8.05
CA ARG A 90 2.59 -3.56 8.35
C ARG A 90 1.60 -3.47 7.20
N VAL A 91 1.12 -4.62 6.76
CA VAL A 91 0.09 -4.72 5.71
C VAL A 91 -1.06 -5.59 6.20
N HIS A 92 -2.25 -5.24 5.75
CA HIS A 92 -3.45 -6.04 5.91
C HIS A 92 -4.19 -6.11 4.58
N GLU A 93 -4.66 -7.30 4.22
CA GLU A 93 -5.44 -7.55 3.01
C GLU A 93 -6.87 -7.90 3.42
N TRP A 94 -7.83 -7.15 2.92
CA TRP A 94 -9.24 -7.37 3.19
C TRP A 94 -10.07 -7.12 1.93
N GLU A 95 -10.79 -8.14 1.49
CA GLU A 95 -11.73 -8.06 0.36
C GLU A 95 -11.12 -7.41 -0.91
N GLY A 96 -9.87 -7.78 -1.24
CA GLY A 96 -9.14 -7.23 -2.38
C GLY A 96 -8.53 -5.84 -2.16
N LEU A 97 -8.80 -5.21 -1.04
CA LEU A 97 -8.15 -3.95 -0.63
C LEU A 97 -6.89 -4.25 0.17
N VAL A 98 -5.87 -3.42 -0.02
CA VAL A 98 -4.61 -3.53 0.74
C VAL A 98 -4.40 -2.27 1.55
N PHE A 99 -4.22 -2.46 2.84
CA PHE A 99 -3.92 -1.41 3.82
C PHE A 99 -2.46 -1.52 4.25
N ALA A 100 -1.77 -0.39 4.32
CA ALA A 100 -0.40 -0.33 4.80
C ALA A 100 -0.26 0.77 5.86
N ALA A 101 0.51 0.48 6.91
CA ALA A 101 0.82 1.44 7.96
C ALA A 101 2.33 1.75 7.95
N LEU A 102 2.67 3.04 7.92
CA LEU A 102 4.06 3.52 8.02
C LEU A 102 4.56 3.46 9.46
N ASP A 103 3.68 3.64 10.42
CA ASP A 103 3.98 3.58 11.84
C ASP A 103 3.83 2.15 12.36
N GLU A 104 4.90 1.62 12.95
CA GLU A 104 4.88 0.29 13.58
C GLU A 104 3.93 0.21 14.79
N HIS A 105 3.64 1.35 15.42
CA HIS A 105 2.72 1.46 16.55
C HIS A 105 1.27 1.75 16.15
N ALA A 106 0.98 1.89 14.85
CA ALA A 106 -0.40 2.08 14.39
C ALA A 106 -1.30 0.97 14.93
N PRO A 107 -2.55 1.25 15.30
CA PRO A 107 -3.48 0.20 15.74
C PRO A 107 -3.67 -0.85 14.65
N ALA A 108 -4.03 -2.07 15.05
CA ALA A 108 -4.32 -3.15 14.11
C ALA A 108 -5.54 -2.81 13.24
N PHE A 109 -5.60 -3.37 12.03
CA PHE A 109 -6.73 -3.16 11.12
C PHE A 109 -8.06 -3.50 11.79
N GLU A 110 -8.12 -4.60 12.49
CA GLU A 110 -9.32 -5.10 13.19
C GLU A 110 -9.80 -4.14 14.28
N GLN A 111 -8.89 -3.41 14.91
CA GLN A 111 -9.24 -2.40 15.92
C GLN A 111 -9.86 -1.15 15.28
N VAL A 112 -9.34 -0.74 14.12
CA VAL A 112 -9.78 0.48 13.44
C VAL A 112 -11.08 0.24 12.66
N TYR A 113 -11.20 -0.92 12.00
CA TYR A 113 -12.23 -1.18 11.00
C TYR A 113 -13.28 -2.21 11.43
N ALA A 114 -13.25 -2.72 12.68
CA ALA A 114 -14.16 -3.76 13.15
C ALA A 114 -15.64 -3.48 12.82
N GLY A 115 -16.15 -2.29 13.15
CA GLY A 115 -17.53 -1.92 12.88
C GLY A 115 -17.85 -1.71 11.39
N ILE A 116 -16.86 -1.36 10.58
CA ILE A 116 -16.99 -1.20 9.13
C ILE A 116 -17.05 -2.57 8.46
N VAL A 117 -16.16 -3.49 8.85
CA VAL A 117 -16.14 -4.87 8.34
C VAL A 117 -17.50 -5.54 8.50
N GLU A 118 -18.11 -5.42 9.69
CA GLU A 118 -19.43 -6.00 9.95
C GLU A 118 -20.53 -5.38 9.07
N ARG A 119 -20.52 -4.07 8.91
CA ARG A 119 -21.54 -3.35 8.12
C ARG A 119 -21.42 -3.61 6.63
N ILE A 120 -20.21 -3.79 6.12
CA ILE A 120 -19.95 -3.99 4.69
C ILE A 120 -20.07 -5.47 4.30
N ARG A 121 -20.06 -6.40 5.24
CA ARG A 121 -20.16 -7.85 4.96
C ARG A 121 -21.24 -8.23 3.94
N PRO A 122 -22.45 -7.63 3.91
CA PRO A 122 -23.46 -7.94 2.88
C PRO A 122 -23.07 -7.51 1.46
N VAL A 123 -22.05 -6.66 1.31
CA VAL A 123 -21.63 -6.06 0.03
C VAL A 123 -20.47 -6.88 -0.52
N ASP A 124 -20.38 -8.07 -0.61
CA ASP A 124 -19.35 -8.95 -1.22
C ASP A 124 -18.28 -8.21 -2.08
N LEU A 125 -17.48 -7.36 -1.41
CA LEU A 125 -16.45 -6.55 -2.08
C LEU A 125 -15.42 -7.42 -2.79
N GLY A 126 -15.13 -8.62 -2.24
CA GLY A 126 -14.15 -9.53 -2.79
C GLY A 126 -14.50 -10.06 -4.19
N SER A 127 -15.79 -10.08 -4.54
CA SER A 127 -16.27 -10.46 -5.88
C SER A 127 -16.24 -9.32 -6.89
N MET A 128 -16.05 -8.07 -6.44
CA MET A 128 -16.06 -6.90 -7.31
C MET A 128 -14.80 -6.84 -8.17
N GLN A 129 -14.96 -6.37 -9.40
CA GLN A 129 -13.86 -6.14 -10.32
C GLN A 129 -13.56 -4.65 -10.43
N PHE A 130 -12.28 -4.30 -10.37
CA PHE A 130 -11.85 -2.92 -10.60
C PHE A 130 -12.21 -2.50 -12.03
N LEU A 131 -13.05 -1.49 -12.16
CA LEU A 131 -13.44 -0.96 -13.47
C LEU A 131 -12.52 0.18 -13.90
N ARG A 132 -12.47 1.25 -13.12
CA ARG A 132 -11.65 2.44 -13.42
C ARG A 132 -11.41 3.26 -12.16
N ARG A 133 -10.46 4.19 -12.25
CA ARG A 133 -10.22 5.22 -11.24
C ARG A 133 -10.50 6.58 -11.87
N ASP A 134 -11.38 7.33 -11.27
CA ASP A 134 -11.59 8.74 -11.58
C ASP A 134 -10.94 9.58 -10.46
N ARG A 135 -10.36 10.72 -10.82
CA ARG A 135 -9.72 11.63 -9.87
C ARG A 135 -10.25 13.04 -10.10
N TRP A 136 -10.63 13.66 -9.01
CA TRP A 136 -10.98 15.07 -8.98
C TRP A 136 -10.12 15.76 -7.92
N ASP A 137 -9.46 16.83 -8.32
CA ASP A 137 -8.73 17.68 -7.39
C ASP A 137 -9.69 18.81 -6.96
N VAL A 138 -10.01 18.85 -5.68
CA VAL A 138 -10.96 19.82 -5.10
C VAL A 138 -10.21 20.77 -4.19
N ASP A 139 -10.33 22.06 -4.47
CA ASP A 139 -9.61 23.10 -3.72
C ASP A 139 -10.34 23.45 -2.42
N CYS A 140 -10.30 22.51 -1.46
CA CYS A 140 -10.92 22.70 -0.15
C CYS A 140 -10.14 21.92 0.94
N ASN A 141 -10.42 22.26 2.20
CA ASN A 141 -9.96 21.43 3.31
C ASN A 141 -10.71 20.09 3.29
N TRP A 142 -9.98 18.99 3.46
CA TRP A 142 -10.58 17.64 3.44
C TRP A 142 -11.70 17.44 4.46
N LYS A 143 -11.67 18.17 5.59
CA LYS A 143 -12.72 18.09 6.63
C LYS A 143 -14.06 18.60 6.12
N VAL A 144 -14.07 19.66 5.30
CA VAL A 144 -15.28 20.19 4.67
C VAL A 144 -15.88 19.15 3.71
N TYR A 145 -15.03 18.46 2.97
CA TYR A 145 -15.46 17.37 2.09
C TYR A 145 -16.10 16.22 2.87
N VAL A 146 -15.47 15.79 3.96
CA VAL A 146 -16.00 14.75 4.84
C VAL A 146 -17.32 15.19 5.48
N ASP A 147 -17.39 16.42 6.00
CA ASP A 147 -18.58 16.98 6.64
C ASP A 147 -19.78 16.96 5.70
N ASN A 148 -19.58 17.30 4.42
CA ASN A 148 -20.62 17.21 3.39
C ASN A 148 -21.19 15.80 3.20
N PHE A 149 -20.40 14.74 3.44
CA PHE A 149 -20.86 13.34 3.33
C PHE A 149 -21.45 12.79 4.63
N LEU A 150 -21.28 13.48 5.76
CA LEU A 150 -21.80 13.05 7.06
C LEU A 150 -23.25 13.52 7.30
N GLU A 151 -23.77 14.39 6.45
CA GLU A 151 -25.14 14.89 6.58
C GLU A 151 -25.89 14.72 5.25
N GLY A 152 -27.18 14.50 5.32
CA GLY A 152 -28.07 14.40 4.14
C GLY A 152 -28.94 15.63 3.93
N TYR A 153 -28.84 16.64 4.77
CA TYR A 153 -29.78 17.78 4.78
C TYR A 153 -29.74 18.59 3.48
N HIS A 154 -28.62 18.70 2.82
CA HIS A 154 -28.48 19.41 1.53
C HIS A 154 -28.99 18.59 0.33
N VAL A 155 -29.08 17.26 0.46
CA VAL A 155 -29.36 16.36 -0.67
C VAL A 155 -30.62 16.72 -1.44
N PRO A 156 -31.81 17.01 -0.81
CA PRO A 156 -33.01 17.34 -1.55
C PRO A 156 -32.89 18.58 -2.43
N MET A 157 -32.08 19.55 -1.99
CA MET A 157 -31.96 20.84 -2.67
C MET A 157 -30.84 20.86 -3.70
N VAL A 158 -29.71 20.22 -3.38
CA VAL A 158 -28.49 20.27 -4.20
C VAL A 158 -28.43 19.08 -5.16
N HIS A 159 -28.95 17.93 -4.74
CA HIS A 159 -28.88 16.67 -5.50
C HIS A 159 -30.25 16.02 -5.70
N PRO A 160 -31.23 16.69 -6.34
CA PRO A 160 -32.61 16.16 -6.42
C PRO A 160 -32.70 14.81 -7.15
N ALA A 161 -31.77 14.51 -8.07
CA ALA A 161 -31.72 13.21 -8.74
C ALA A 161 -31.23 12.09 -7.78
N LEU A 162 -30.41 12.42 -6.78
CA LEU A 162 -29.91 11.44 -5.80
C LEU A 162 -31.03 11.00 -4.86
N VAL A 163 -31.96 11.89 -4.52
CA VAL A 163 -33.13 11.57 -3.68
C VAL A 163 -33.96 10.42 -4.25
N GLN A 164 -33.98 10.27 -5.59
CA GLN A 164 -34.70 9.18 -6.25
C GLN A 164 -33.96 7.84 -6.20
N ALA A 165 -32.67 7.85 -5.88
CA ALA A 165 -31.81 6.69 -5.93
C ALA A 165 -31.42 6.14 -4.54
N VAL A 166 -31.50 6.95 -3.51
CA VAL A 166 -31.08 6.59 -2.15
C VAL A 166 -32.06 7.07 -1.09
N ASP A 167 -32.22 6.30 -0.02
CA ASP A 167 -32.84 6.75 1.23
C ASP A 167 -31.78 7.48 2.05
N TYR A 168 -32.07 8.71 2.52
CA TYR A 168 -31.13 9.56 3.25
C TYR A 168 -31.71 10.07 4.58
#